data_9a7f783c054a010c8f0437f6fc0afccf
#
_entry.id   9a7f783c054a010c8f0437f6fc0afccf
#
_cell.length_a   1.000
_cell.length_b   1.000
_cell.length_c   1.000
_cell.angle_alpha   90.00
_cell.angle_beta   90.00
_cell.angle_gamma   90.00
#
_symmetry.space_group_name_H-M   'P 1'
#
loop_
_entity.id
_entity.type
_entity.pdbx_description
1 polymer ?
#
loop_
_entity_poly.entity_id
_entity_poly.type
_entity_poly.pdbx_seq_one_letter_code
_entity_poly.pdbx_strand_id
1 'polypeptide(L)'
;MEMKVFKPTNGSSDVFDMLRLRDDLPDTEEANSAAEDETAEATEDGPDDDAAHETPPASRARRLLRRSIVVAVSSLFVAALGMSGFLGWQLKQEHDTAAAGRAALAVARSYAVTLTSVDTKDIDHNFAQVLDGATGEFKDMYSQSATQLRQVLIDNKAVSHGTVVDAAIKSATKTKVEVLLFVDQSISNVVNPEPRIDRNRVEMTMELIDNRWLASKLDIQ
;
A
#
# COMPACT_ATOMS: atom_id res chain seq x y z
N MET A 1 -34.30 -38.08 -16.16
CA MET A 1 -33.63 -37.26 -15.13
C MET A 1 -32.53 -36.51 -15.88
N GLU A 2 -32.86 -35.30 -16.36
CA GLU A 2 -32.00 -34.53 -17.24
C GLU A 2 -30.93 -33.77 -16.48
N MET A 3 -29.68 -33.97 -16.91
CA MET A 3 -28.52 -33.26 -16.38
C MET A 3 -28.38 -31.92 -17.12
N LYS A 4 -28.70 -30.83 -16.41
CA LYS A 4 -28.56 -29.45 -16.90
C LYS A 4 -27.07 -29.06 -16.89
N VAL A 5 -26.48 -28.99 -18.08
CA VAL A 5 -25.13 -28.49 -18.30
C VAL A 5 -25.12 -26.98 -18.09
N PHE A 6 -24.35 -26.51 -17.12
CA PHE A 6 -24.14 -25.10 -16.86
C PHE A 6 -23.01 -24.58 -17.78
N LYS A 7 -23.36 -23.68 -18.67
CA LYS A 7 -22.45 -23.03 -19.62
C LYS A 7 -21.83 -21.78 -18.93
N PRO A 8 -20.51 -21.64 -18.84
CA PRO A 8 -19.92 -20.41 -18.30
C PRO A 8 -20.02 -19.29 -19.35
N THR A 9 -20.67 -18.20 -18.99
CA THR A 9 -20.65 -16.95 -19.75
C THR A 9 -19.32 -16.22 -19.51
N ASN A 10 -18.63 -16.04 -20.63
CA ASN A 10 -17.39 -15.30 -20.76
C ASN A 10 -17.68 -13.80 -20.59
N GLY A 11 -17.25 -13.23 -19.47
CA GLY A 11 -17.34 -11.80 -19.16
C GLY A 11 -15.94 -11.20 -18.94
N SER A 12 -15.17 -11.12 -20.02
CA SER A 12 -13.87 -10.46 -19.97
C SER A 12 -13.65 -9.68 -21.27
N SER A 13 -14.47 -8.64 -21.48
CA SER A 13 -14.30 -7.75 -22.64
C SER A 13 -14.57 -6.27 -22.33
N ASP A 14 -15.06 -5.90 -21.15
CA ASP A 14 -15.59 -4.54 -20.96
C ASP A 14 -14.59 -3.52 -20.38
N VAL A 15 -13.37 -3.94 -20.00
CA VAL A 15 -12.38 -3.01 -19.44
C VAL A 15 -11.46 -2.40 -20.49
N PHE A 16 -11.28 -3.09 -21.64
CA PHE A 16 -10.43 -2.58 -22.72
C PHE A 16 -11.16 -1.72 -23.76
N ASP A 17 -12.49 -1.77 -23.78
CA ASP A 17 -13.30 -0.96 -24.70
C ASP A 17 -13.52 0.49 -24.21
N MET A 18 -13.37 0.74 -22.91
CA MET A 18 -13.49 2.08 -22.33
C MET A 18 -12.26 2.97 -22.56
N LEU A 19 -11.13 2.41 -22.95
CA LEU A 19 -9.89 3.14 -23.23
C LEU A 19 -9.76 3.58 -24.70
N ARG A 20 -10.62 3.10 -25.59
CA ARG A 20 -10.59 3.43 -27.02
C ARG A 20 -11.50 4.59 -27.43
N LEU A 21 -12.35 5.10 -26.52
CA LEU A 21 -13.32 6.19 -26.81
C LEU A 21 -12.78 7.59 -26.46
N ARG A 22 -11.48 7.73 -26.20
CA ARG A 22 -10.88 9.04 -25.85
C ARG A 22 -10.03 9.68 -26.97
N ASP A 23 -9.94 9.04 -28.13
CA ASP A 23 -9.09 9.52 -29.24
C ASP A 23 -9.87 10.13 -30.43
N ASP A 24 -11.18 10.39 -30.30
CA ASP A 24 -11.97 11.06 -31.34
C ASP A 24 -12.50 12.41 -30.84
N LEU A 25 -11.65 13.43 -30.81
CA LEU A 25 -12.07 14.83 -30.86
C LEU A 25 -11.43 15.46 -32.09
N PRO A 26 -12.23 15.99 -33.01
CA PRO A 26 -11.72 16.60 -34.24
C PRO A 26 -11.06 17.95 -33.99
N ASP A 27 -9.86 18.09 -34.55
CA ASP A 27 -9.20 19.34 -34.83
C ASP A 27 -10.11 20.26 -35.64
N THR A 28 -10.28 21.47 -35.16
CA THR A 28 -10.82 22.54 -36.00
C THR A 28 -9.74 23.61 -36.10
N GLU A 29 -8.98 23.49 -37.15
CA GLU A 29 -8.16 24.56 -37.72
C GLU A 29 -9.02 25.54 -38.52
N GLU A 30 -8.50 26.79 -38.53
CA GLU A 30 -8.53 27.79 -39.57
C GLU A 30 -9.82 28.62 -39.86
N ALA A 31 -9.62 29.89 -39.75
CA ALA A 31 -9.63 30.87 -40.86
C ALA A 31 -9.46 32.29 -40.28
N ASN A 32 -8.39 32.91 -40.37
CA ASN A 32 -7.71 33.79 -41.34
C ASN A 32 -8.60 34.51 -42.32
N SER A 33 -8.56 35.84 -42.34
CA SER A 33 -8.65 36.80 -43.44
C SER A 33 -8.94 38.20 -42.92
N ALA A 34 -8.03 39.11 -42.80
CA ALA A 34 -7.47 40.01 -43.84
C ALA A 34 -8.50 40.88 -44.58
N ALA A 35 -8.35 42.15 -44.42
CA ALA A 35 -8.46 43.26 -45.41
C ALA A 35 -8.55 44.57 -44.60
N GLU A 36 -7.58 45.50 -44.59
CA GLU A 36 -7.31 46.50 -45.59
C GLU A 36 -8.59 47.33 -45.87
N ASP A 37 -8.65 48.61 -45.83
CA ASP A 37 -7.79 49.68 -46.28
C ASP A 37 -8.57 51.05 -46.14
N GLU A 38 -7.82 52.14 -46.28
CA GLU A 38 -8.14 53.49 -46.76
C GLU A 38 -8.74 54.52 -45.79
N THR A 39 -7.92 55.45 -45.44
CA THR A 39 -7.64 56.81 -45.99
C THR A 39 -8.82 57.82 -46.07
N ALA A 40 -8.65 58.96 -45.44
CA ALA A 40 -8.75 60.34 -45.91
C ALA A 40 -9.00 61.28 -44.72
N GLU A 41 -8.12 62.08 -44.34
CA GLU A 41 -7.72 63.46 -44.80
C GLU A 41 -8.67 64.59 -44.40
N ALA A 42 -8.05 65.53 -43.67
CA ALA A 42 -8.19 66.98 -43.67
C ALA A 42 -9.38 67.65 -42.90
N THR A 43 -9.21 68.54 -42.05
CA THR A 43 -8.75 69.93 -42.09
C THR A 43 -9.24 70.63 -40.82
N GLU A 44 -8.35 71.42 -40.21
CA GLU A 44 -8.39 72.75 -39.61
C GLU A 44 -9.60 73.23 -38.78
N ASP A 45 -9.46 73.67 -37.59
CA ASP A 45 -9.23 75.05 -37.13
C ASP A 45 -9.43 75.12 -35.60
N GLY A 46 -8.50 75.75 -34.85
CA GLY A 46 -8.64 76.02 -33.43
C GLY A 46 -9.59 77.17 -33.16
N PRO A 47 -9.68 77.78 -32.01
CA PRO A 47 -8.78 77.78 -30.85
C PRO A 47 -9.49 77.63 -29.47
N ASP A 48 -8.65 77.47 -28.45
CA ASP A 48 -8.79 77.88 -27.04
C ASP A 48 -10.08 77.54 -26.25
N ASP A 49 -9.91 76.61 -25.28
CA ASP A 49 -10.34 76.94 -23.93
C ASP A 49 -9.66 76.03 -22.88
N ASP A 50 -9.06 76.71 -21.91
CA ASP A 50 -8.50 76.15 -20.68
C ASP A 50 -9.53 75.33 -19.90
N ALA A 51 -9.34 74.03 -19.80
CA ALA A 51 -9.93 73.25 -18.75
C ALA A 51 -8.93 72.21 -18.26
N ALA A 52 -8.38 72.50 -17.10
CA ALA A 52 -7.53 71.60 -16.34
C ALA A 52 -8.24 70.25 -16.17
N HIS A 53 -7.88 69.24 -16.99
CA HIS A 53 -8.22 67.86 -16.75
C HIS A 53 -7.14 67.28 -15.86
N GLU A 54 -7.45 67.20 -14.54
CA GLU A 54 -6.76 66.40 -13.62
C GLU A 54 -6.90 64.94 -14.06
N THR A 55 -5.89 64.44 -14.76
CA THR A 55 -5.75 62.98 -15.01
C THR A 55 -5.50 62.28 -13.69
N PRO A 56 -6.40 61.40 -13.24
CA PRO A 56 -6.15 60.61 -12.02
C PRO A 56 -4.89 59.75 -12.23
N PRO A 57 -4.05 59.59 -11.20
CA PRO A 57 -2.75 58.97 -11.33
C PRO A 57 -2.90 57.48 -11.63
N ALA A 58 -2.88 57.12 -12.90
CA ALA A 58 -2.85 55.72 -13.39
C ALA A 58 -1.71 54.86 -12.80
N SER A 59 -0.78 55.52 -12.10
CA SER A 59 0.35 54.84 -11.46
C SER A 59 0.01 54.10 -10.16
N ARG A 60 -1.00 54.56 -9.39
CA ARG A 60 -1.41 53.90 -8.15
C ARG A 60 -2.18 52.61 -8.39
N ALA A 61 -3.09 52.59 -9.35
CA ALA A 61 -3.85 51.40 -9.71
C ALA A 61 -2.94 50.29 -10.26
N ARG A 62 -1.96 50.61 -11.09
CA ARG A 62 -0.97 49.66 -11.62
C ARG A 62 -0.03 49.12 -10.52
N ARG A 63 0.31 49.94 -9.51
CA ARG A 63 1.13 49.47 -8.38
C ARG A 63 0.34 48.52 -7.46
N LEU A 64 -0.93 48.79 -7.22
CA LEU A 64 -1.82 47.93 -6.43
C LEU A 64 -2.07 46.62 -7.16
N LEU A 65 -2.31 46.65 -8.46
CA LEU A 65 -2.48 45.42 -9.26
C LEU A 65 -1.23 44.58 -9.30
N ARG A 66 -0.04 45.18 -9.43
CA ARG A 66 1.23 44.43 -9.37
C ARG A 66 1.47 43.80 -7.98
N ARG A 67 1.13 44.50 -6.88
CA ARG A 67 1.24 43.99 -5.53
C ARG A 67 0.28 42.81 -5.30
N SER A 68 -0.95 42.90 -5.74
CA SER A 68 -1.91 41.80 -5.64
C SER A 68 -1.50 40.57 -6.45
N ILE A 69 -0.94 40.75 -7.65
CA ILE A 69 -0.40 39.65 -8.46
C ILE A 69 0.79 38.99 -7.75
N VAL A 70 1.74 39.76 -7.20
CA VAL A 70 2.89 39.21 -6.46
C VAL A 70 2.44 38.41 -5.25
N VAL A 71 1.47 38.94 -4.47
CA VAL A 71 0.91 38.21 -3.31
C VAL A 71 0.20 36.93 -3.75
N ALA A 72 -0.58 36.98 -4.82
CA ALA A 72 -1.29 35.81 -5.34
C ALA A 72 -0.29 34.73 -5.82
N VAL A 73 0.74 35.12 -6.56
CA VAL A 73 1.79 34.19 -7.02
C VAL A 73 2.59 33.61 -5.85
N SER A 74 2.94 34.45 -4.86
CA SER A 74 3.63 33.99 -3.65
C SER A 74 2.78 33.01 -2.85
N SER A 75 1.48 33.28 -2.69
CA SER A 75 0.56 32.37 -2.00
C SER A 75 0.41 31.04 -2.72
N LEU A 76 0.32 31.07 -4.07
CA LEU A 76 0.27 29.86 -4.89
C LEU A 76 1.55 29.04 -4.75
N PHE A 77 2.70 29.70 -4.73
CA PHE A 77 3.99 29.04 -4.57
C PHE A 77 4.15 28.39 -3.21
N VAL A 78 3.75 29.06 -2.13
CA VAL A 78 3.74 28.50 -0.76
C VAL A 78 2.79 27.32 -0.67
N ALA A 79 1.60 27.41 -1.27
CA ALA A 79 0.65 26.31 -1.32
C ALA A 79 1.22 25.10 -2.09
N ALA A 80 1.90 25.32 -3.21
CA ALA A 80 2.54 24.26 -4.00
C ALA A 80 3.68 23.57 -3.22
N LEU A 81 4.50 24.35 -2.49
CA LEU A 81 5.54 23.79 -1.63
C LEU A 81 4.96 22.99 -0.48
N GLY A 82 3.89 23.47 0.16
CA GLY A 82 3.18 22.73 1.20
C GLY A 82 2.60 21.41 0.70
N MET A 83 1.95 21.43 -0.46
CA MET A 83 1.41 20.24 -1.11
C MET A 83 2.52 19.24 -1.46
N SER A 84 3.63 19.71 -2.04
CA SER A 84 4.78 18.87 -2.38
C SER A 84 5.41 18.21 -1.15
N GLY A 85 5.55 18.95 -0.05
CA GLY A 85 6.04 18.42 1.22
C GLY A 85 5.11 17.36 1.80
N PHE A 86 3.80 17.61 1.75
CA PHE A 86 2.78 16.65 2.22
C PHE A 86 2.78 15.36 1.41
N LEU A 87 2.80 15.45 0.07
CA LEU A 87 2.88 14.28 -0.81
C LEU A 87 4.17 13.47 -0.58
N GLY A 88 5.30 14.17 -0.44
CA GLY A 88 6.58 13.52 -0.17
C GLY A 88 6.60 12.76 1.16
N TRP A 89 5.97 13.33 2.20
CA TRP A 89 5.81 12.66 3.50
C TRP A 89 4.91 11.43 3.41
N GLN A 90 3.78 11.53 2.68
CA GLN A 90 2.86 10.41 2.47
C GLN A 90 3.52 9.25 1.71
N LEU A 91 4.23 9.53 0.61
CA LEU A 91 4.97 8.53 -0.15
C LEU A 91 6.03 7.84 0.71
N LYS A 92 6.76 8.59 1.54
CA LYS A 92 7.73 8.00 2.46
C LYS A 92 7.07 7.06 3.46
N GLN A 93 5.90 7.43 3.99
CA GLN A 93 5.18 6.61 4.95
C GLN A 93 4.71 5.30 4.32
N GLU A 94 4.22 5.33 3.08
CA GLU A 94 3.83 4.12 2.33
C GLU A 94 5.04 3.22 2.05
N HIS A 95 6.18 3.78 1.67
CA HIS A 95 7.41 3.03 1.46
C HIS A 95 7.90 2.33 2.72
N ASP A 96 7.90 3.03 3.86
CA ASP A 96 8.32 2.47 5.15
C ASP A 96 7.39 1.33 5.57
N THR A 97 6.08 1.49 5.42
CA THR A 97 5.07 0.47 5.74
C THR A 97 5.21 -0.75 4.83
N ALA A 98 5.42 -0.54 3.54
CA ALA A 98 5.65 -1.64 2.59
C ALA A 98 6.96 -2.39 2.87
N ALA A 99 8.02 -1.69 3.29
CA ALA A 99 9.28 -2.29 3.69
C ALA A 99 9.12 -3.12 4.97
N ALA A 100 8.44 -2.60 5.99
CA ALA A 100 8.09 -3.29 7.22
C ALA A 100 7.27 -4.55 6.94
N GLY A 101 6.24 -4.44 6.08
CA GLY A 101 5.43 -5.58 5.66
C GLY A 101 6.24 -6.70 5.03
N ARG A 102 7.15 -6.39 4.10
CA ARG A 102 8.03 -7.40 3.47
C ARG A 102 8.97 -8.04 4.46
N ALA A 103 9.56 -7.26 5.37
CA ALA A 103 10.46 -7.79 6.39
C ALA A 103 9.73 -8.72 7.36
N ALA A 104 8.55 -8.31 7.87
CA ALA A 104 7.72 -9.13 8.73
C ALA A 104 7.26 -10.41 8.03
N LEU A 105 6.83 -10.35 6.76
CA LEU A 105 6.44 -11.52 5.98
C LEU A 105 7.56 -12.54 5.84
N ALA A 106 8.78 -12.08 5.58
CA ALA A 106 9.95 -12.98 5.47
C ALA A 106 10.22 -13.71 6.80
N VAL A 107 10.16 -12.98 7.92
CA VAL A 107 10.33 -13.58 9.26
C VAL A 107 9.16 -14.51 9.60
N ALA A 108 7.91 -14.12 9.30
CA ALA A 108 6.74 -14.95 9.55
C ALA A 108 6.80 -16.28 8.79
N ARG A 109 7.27 -16.29 7.54
CA ARG A 109 7.46 -17.51 6.75
C ARG A 109 8.46 -18.47 7.41
N SER A 110 9.63 -17.98 7.81
CA SER A 110 10.65 -18.80 8.48
C SER A 110 10.19 -19.26 9.85
N TYR A 111 9.52 -18.40 10.59
CA TYR A 111 8.99 -18.73 11.91
C TYR A 111 7.87 -19.77 11.84
N ALA A 112 6.99 -19.71 10.86
CA ALA A 112 5.95 -20.72 10.63
C ALA A 112 6.56 -22.10 10.38
N VAL A 113 7.66 -22.21 9.63
CA VAL A 113 8.40 -23.46 9.44
C VAL A 113 8.95 -23.96 10.78
N THR A 114 9.59 -23.11 11.58
CA THR A 114 10.11 -23.47 12.92
C THR A 114 9.00 -23.97 13.83
N LEU A 115 7.85 -23.30 13.83
CA LEU A 115 6.70 -23.64 14.67
C LEU A 115 6.05 -24.99 14.28
N THR A 116 6.02 -25.29 12.98
CA THR A 116 5.35 -26.50 12.45
C THR A 116 6.29 -27.68 12.20
N SER A 117 7.59 -27.47 12.40
CA SER A 117 8.61 -28.54 12.27
C SER A 117 9.12 -28.93 13.65
N VAL A 118 8.81 -30.14 14.06
CA VAL A 118 9.22 -30.70 15.38
C VAL A 118 9.87 -32.05 15.17
N ASP A 119 11.05 -32.27 15.80
CA ASP A 119 11.67 -33.57 15.96
C ASP A 119 11.87 -33.82 17.46
N THR A 120 11.34 -34.94 17.94
CA THR A 120 11.48 -35.33 19.35
C THR A 120 12.93 -35.55 19.81
N LYS A 121 13.88 -35.71 18.88
CA LYS A 121 15.31 -35.82 19.18
C LYS A 121 15.93 -34.47 19.59
N ASP A 122 15.36 -33.37 19.14
CA ASP A 122 15.87 -32.01 19.40
C ASP A 122 14.77 -31.04 19.90
N ILE A 123 13.86 -31.63 20.66
CA ILE A 123 12.61 -30.93 21.06
C ILE A 123 12.88 -29.71 21.91
N ASP A 124 13.89 -29.75 22.81
CA ASP A 124 14.21 -28.63 23.70
C ASP A 124 14.75 -27.44 22.92
N HIS A 125 15.54 -27.67 21.88
CA HIS A 125 16.04 -26.65 21.00
C HIS A 125 14.89 -26.00 20.18
N ASN A 126 14.00 -26.84 19.64
CA ASN A 126 12.83 -26.35 18.90
C ASN A 126 11.94 -25.44 19.78
N PHE A 127 11.63 -25.87 21.00
CA PHE A 127 10.84 -25.08 21.95
C PHE A 127 11.51 -23.72 22.27
N ALA A 128 12.84 -23.74 22.47
CA ALA A 128 13.61 -22.51 22.71
C ALA A 128 13.55 -21.56 21.51
N GLN A 129 13.66 -22.08 20.28
CA GLN A 129 13.55 -21.27 19.06
C GLN A 129 12.15 -20.67 18.90
N VAL A 130 11.10 -21.43 19.18
CA VAL A 130 9.73 -20.92 19.14
C VAL A 130 9.53 -19.79 20.14
N LEU A 131 10.00 -19.97 21.38
CA LEU A 131 9.90 -18.95 22.43
C LEU A 131 10.75 -17.68 22.14
N ASP A 132 11.90 -17.83 21.49
CA ASP A 132 12.74 -16.68 21.08
C ASP A 132 12.09 -15.85 19.99
N GLY A 133 11.33 -16.47 19.09
CA GLY A 133 10.57 -15.79 18.04
C GLY A 133 9.18 -15.31 18.46
N ALA A 134 8.76 -15.56 19.71
CA ALA A 134 7.44 -15.23 20.23
C ALA A 134 7.48 -14.02 21.18
N THR A 135 6.35 -13.30 21.24
CA THR A 135 6.09 -12.23 22.20
C THR A 135 4.60 -12.18 22.56
N GLY A 136 4.22 -11.33 23.52
CA GLY A 136 2.83 -11.07 23.91
C GLY A 136 2.02 -12.34 24.26
N GLU A 137 0.77 -12.32 23.87
CA GLU A 137 -0.21 -13.38 24.18
C GLU A 137 0.26 -14.77 23.71
N PHE A 138 0.84 -14.85 22.51
CA PHE A 138 1.31 -16.12 21.95
C PHE A 138 2.45 -16.71 22.79
N LYS A 139 3.41 -15.90 23.21
CA LYS A 139 4.52 -16.34 24.07
C LYS A 139 4.04 -16.88 25.41
N ASP A 140 3.09 -16.17 26.04
CA ASP A 140 2.54 -16.56 27.34
C ASP A 140 1.78 -17.89 27.24
N MET A 141 0.89 -18.01 26.25
CA MET A 141 0.14 -19.24 25.99
C MET A 141 1.06 -20.43 25.69
N TYR A 142 2.04 -20.23 24.80
CA TYR A 142 2.98 -21.29 24.42
C TYR A 142 3.84 -21.72 25.61
N SER A 143 4.34 -20.77 26.42
CA SER A 143 5.14 -21.07 27.63
C SER A 143 4.37 -21.90 28.66
N GLN A 144 3.09 -21.57 28.86
CA GLN A 144 2.23 -22.30 29.79
C GLN A 144 1.96 -23.73 29.31
N SER A 145 1.79 -23.93 28.01
CA SER A 145 1.49 -25.23 27.41
C SER A 145 2.75 -26.06 27.13
N ALA A 146 3.93 -25.45 27.12
CA ALA A 146 5.18 -26.06 26.66
C ALA A 146 5.49 -27.40 27.33
N THR A 147 5.39 -27.49 28.67
CA THR A 147 5.72 -28.69 29.41
C THR A 147 4.80 -29.85 29.05
N GLN A 148 3.50 -29.62 28.97
CA GLN A 148 2.51 -30.64 28.63
C GLN A 148 2.65 -31.07 27.17
N LEU A 149 2.80 -30.12 26.26
CA LEU A 149 2.97 -30.37 24.83
C LEU A 149 4.23 -31.18 24.57
N ARG A 150 5.34 -30.82 25.22
CA ARG A 150 6.61 -31.53 25.13
C ARG A 150 6.46 -33.03 25.52
N GLN A 151 5.79 -33.29 26.63
CA GLN A 151 5.57 -34.67 27.09
C GLN A 151 4.77 -35.48 26.09
N VAL A 152 3.67 -34.91 25.59
CA VAL A 152 2.81 -35.54 24.57
C VAL A 152 3.60 -35.87 23.29
N LEU A 153 4.44 -34.94 22.81
CA LEU A 153 5.23 -35.15 21.61
C LEU A 153 6.27 -36.26 21.78
N ILE A 154 6.97 -36.31 22.93
CA ILE A 154 7.95 -37.37 23.25
C ILE A 154 7.27 -38.72 23.34
N ASP A 155 6.18 -38.86 24.11
CA ASP A 155 5.47 -40.13 24.31
C ASP A 155 4.94 -40.72 23.00
N ASN A 156 4.51 -39.84 22.06
CA ASN A 156 4.04 -40.25 20.75
C ASN A 156 5.15 -40.36 19.69
N LYS A 157 6.42 -40.04 20.05
CA LYS A 157 7.53 -39.90 19.08
C LYS A 157 7.11 -39.13 17.85
N ALA A 158 6.45 -38.03 18.08
CA ALA A 158 5.90 -37.19 17.00
C ALA A 158 7.03 -36.51 16.22
N VAL A 159 6.95 -36.60 14.91
CA VAL A 159 7.81 -35.87 13.98
C VAL A 159 6.90 -35.12 13.03
N SER A 160 7.16 -33.84 12.89
CA SER A 160 6.47 -33.02 11.91
C SER A 160 7.42 -32.13 11.11
N HIS A 161 7.06 -31.87 9.87
CA HIS A 161 7.79 -30.97 9.00
C HIS A 161 6.82 -30.07 8.26
N GLY A 162 6.90 -28.77 8.53
CA GLY A 162 6.07 -27.75 7.91
C GLY A 162 6.73 -27.09 6.71
N THR A 163 5.94 -26.85 5.68
CA THR A 163 6.35 -26.09 4.51
C THR A 163 5.34 -24.98 4.24
N VAL A 164 5.80 -23.74 4.14
CA VAL A 164 4.94 -22.61 3.76
C VAL A 164 4.75 -22.63 2.25
N VAL A 165 3.53 -22.97 1.83
CA VAL A 165 3.15 -23.03 0.41
C VAL A 165 2.97 -21.63 -0.16
N ASP A 166 2.26 -20.77 0.60
CA ASP A 166 2.03 -19.39 0.22
C ASP A 166 1.83 -18.51 1.45
N ALA A 167 2.07 -17.21 1.31
CA ALA A 167 1.84 -16.25 2.37
C ALA A 167 1.58 -14.85 1.81
N ALA A 168 0.63 -14.15 2.43
CA ALA A 168 0.22 -12.80 2.04
C ALA A 168 0.14 -11.88 3.26
N ILE A 169 0.38 -10.60 3.04
CA ILE A 169 0.16 -9.56 4.04
C ILE A 169 -1.33 -9.23 4.04
N LYS A 170 -2.00 -9.37 5.18
CA LYS A 170 -3.39 -8.98 5.40
C LYS A 170 -3.48 -7.49 5.75
N SER A 171 -2.64 -7.04 6.66
CA SER A 171 -2.52 -5.63 7.04
C SER A 171 -1.09 -5.30 7.47
N ALA A 172 -0.66 -4.06 7.30
CA ALA A 172 0.67 -3.62 7.68
C ALA A 172 0.67 -2.20 8.23
N THR A 173 1.43 -2.03 9.29
CA THR A 173 1.92 -0.75 9.81
C THR A 173 3.45 -0.82 9.90
N LYS A 174 4.09 0.25 10.37
CA LYS A 174 5.57 0.26 10.55
C LYS A 174 6.06 -0.72 11.62
N THR A 175 5.21 -1.07 12.59
CA THR A 175 5.59 -1.86 13.77
C THR A 175 4.71 -3.09 14.01
N LYS A 176 3.62 -3.24 13.26
CA LYS A 176 2.70 -4.37 13.39
C LYS A 176 2.21 -4.80 12.00
N VAL A 177 2.31 -6.09 11.72
CA VAL A 177 1.91 -6.69 10.44
C VAL A 177 1.12 -7.96 10.71
N GLU A 178 -0.03 -8.10 10.07
CA GLU A 178 -0.82 -9.33 10.05
C GLU A 178 -0.53 -10.08 8.76
N VAL A 179 -0.17 -11.35 8.89
CA VAL A 179 0.21 -12.23 7.78
C VAL A 179 -0.71 -13.44 7.77
N LEU A 180 -1.18 -13.79 6.58
CA LEU A 180 -1.89 -15.04 6.33
C LEU A 180 -0.93 -16.02 5.65
N LEU A 181 -0.79 -17.23 6.22
CA LEU A 181 0.09 -18.27 5.72
C LEU A 181 -0.70 -19.54 5.41
N PHE A 182 -0.36 -20.19 4.32
CA PHE A 182 -0.80 -21.55 3.98
C PHE A 182 0.37 -22.50 4.22
N VAL A 183 0.16 -23.44 5.14
CA VAL A 183 1.22 -24.35 5.58
C VAL A 183 0.79 -25.79 5.35
N ASP A 184 1.56 -26.51 4.56
CA ASP A 184 1.46 -27.96 4.45
C ASP A 184 2.39 -28.58 5.52
N GLN A 185 1.81 -29.38 6.41
CA GLN A 185 2.54 -30.02 7.50
C GLN A 185 2.47 -31.54 7.34
N SER A 186 3.62 -32.16 7.15
CA SER A 186 3.76 -33.61 7.15
C SER A 186 3.96 -34.09 8.58
N ILE A 187 3.07 -34.95 9.07
CA ILE A 187 3.07 -35.45 10.46
C ILE A 187 3.14 -36.96 10.46
N SER A 188 4.02 -37.53 11.30
CA SER A 188 4.06 -38.93 11.63
C SER A 188 4.25 -39.15 13.14
N ASN A 189 3.79 -40.26 13.67
CA ASN A 189 3.93 -40.63 15.07
C ASN A 189 3.88 -42.18 15.24
N VAL A 190 3.96 -42.65 16.48
CA VAL A 190 3.96 -44.11 16.79
C VAL A 190 2.69 -44.81 16.31
N VAL A 191 1.55 -44.12 16.36
CA VAL A 191 0.24 -44.67 15.97
C VAL A 191 0.07 -44.67 14.45
N ASN A 192 0.55 -43.59 13.79
CA ASN A 192 0.52 -43.42 12.35
C ASN A 192 1.96 -43.19 11.85
N PRO A 193 2.70 -44.25 11.54
CA PRO A 193 4.10 -44.13 11.07
C PRO A 193 4.20 -43.58 9.66
N GLU A 194 3.16 -43.74 8.83
CA GLU A 194 3.09 -43.16 7.49
C GLU A 194 2.82 -41.66 7.59
N PRO A 195 3.63 -40.83 6.93
CA PRO A 195 3.43 -39.37 6.95
C PRO A 195 2.09 -38.98 6.37
N ARG A 196 1.31 -38.19 7.13
CA ARG A 196 0.08 -37.57 6.69
C ARG A 196 0.33 -36.09 6.46
N ILE A 197 -0.23 -35.53 5.40
CA ILE A 197 -0.15 -34.09 5.11
C ILE A 197 -1.41 -33.43 5.63
N ASP A 198 -1.24 -32.51 6.56
CA ASP A 198 -2.28 -31.62 7.06
C ASP A 198 -2.05 -30.21 6.47
N ARG A 199 -3.12 -29.61 5.95
CA ARG A 199 -3.08 -28.27 5.37
C ARG A 199 -3.71 -27.30 6.34
N ASN A 200 -2.91 -26.36 6.81
CA ASN A 200 -3.31 -25.40 7.81
C ASN A 200 -3.32 -23.99 7.22
N ARG A 201 -4.28 -23.20 7.64
CA ARG A 201 -4.36 -21.77 7.38
C ARG A 201 -4.04 -21.05 8.69
N VAL A 202 -2.96 -20.28 8.69
CA VAL A 202 -2.46 -19.63 9.90
C VAL A 202 -2.52 -18.12 9.70
N GLU A 203 -3.20 -17.43 10.59
CA GLU A 203 -3.11 -15.99 10.71
C GLU A 203 -2.13 -15.64 11.83
N MET A 204 -1.08 -14.90 11.50
CA MET A 204 0.01 -14.55 12.41
C MET A 204 0.15 -13.04 12.50
N THR A 205 0.13 -12.52 13.72
CA THR A 205 0.44 -11.11 13.98
C THR A 205 1.91 -10.99 14.38
N MET A 206 2.64 -10.20 13.60
CA MET A 206 4.05 -9.87 13.85
C MET A 206 4.18 -8.47 14.43
N GLU A 207 4.99 -8.30 15.46
CA GLU A 207 5.28 -7.01 16.09
C GLU A 207 6.79 -6.74 16.09
N LEU A 208 7.16 -5.49 15.78
CA LEU A 208 8.55 -5.05 15.78
C LEU A 208 8.95 -4.60 17.20
N ILE A 209 9.75 -5.42 17.87
CA ILE A 209 10.24 -5.18 19.22
C ILE A 209 11.77 -5.22 19.18
N ASP A 210 12.42 -4.21 19.68
CA ASP A 210 13.89 -4.08 19.70
C ASP A 210 14.54 -4.41 18.35
N ASN A 211 13.93 -3.89 17.28
CA ASN A 211 14.35 -4.09 15.88
C ASN A 211 14.27 -5.55 15.40
N ARG A 212 13.51 -6.41 16.08
CA ARG A 212 13.21 -7.80 15.70
C ARG A 212 11.71 -7.97 15.47
N TRP A 213 11.34 -8.65 14.39
CA TRP A 213 9.96 -9.07 14.17
C TRP A 213 9.67 -10.34 14.97
N LEU A 214 8.72 -10.27 15.90
CA LEU A 214 8.31 -11.38 16.77
C LEU A 214 6.81 -11.67 16.59
N ALA A 215 6.42 -12.93 16.70
CA ALA A 215 5.02 -13.34 16.64
C ALA A 215 4.33 -13.06 17.97
N SER A 216 3.32 -12.18 17.96
CA SER A 216 2.56 -11.78 19.16
C SER A 216 1.23 -12.50 19.29
N LYS A 217 0.64 -12.93 18.18
CA LYS A 217 -0.61 -13.68 18.13
C LYS A 217 -0.61 -14.66 16.97
N LEU A 218 -1.27 -15.80 17.17
CA LEU A 218 -1.39 -16.86 16.20
C LEU A 218 -2.78 -17.51 16.29
N ASP A 219 -3.47 -17.53 15.17
CA ASP A 219 -4.78 -18.15 15.00
C ASP A 219 -4.71 -19.20 13.87
N ILE A 220 -5.10 -20.44 14.14
CA ILE A 220 -5.15 -21.53 13.17
C ILE A 220 -6.60 -21.72 12.76
N GLN A 221 -6.88 -21.73 11.45
CA GLN A 221 -8.22 -21.85 10.85
C GLN A 221 -8.33 -23.12 10.00
#